data_595e8d1e92050fd69a8aba15df9767c7
#
_entry.id   595e8d1e92050fd69a8aba15df9767c7
#
_cell.length_a   1.000
_cell.length_b   1.000
_cell.length_c   1.000
_cell.angle_alpha   90.00
_cell.angle_beta   90.00
_cell.angle_gamma   90.00
#
_symmetry.space_group_name_H-M   'P 1'
#
loop_
_entity.id
_entity.type
_entity.pdbx_description
1 polymer ?
#
loop_
_entity_poly.entity_id
_entity_poly.type
_entity_poly.pdbx_seq_one_letter_code
_entity_poly.pdbx_strand_id
1 'polypeptide(L)'
;MPGTLAEISWKKSAPSALVDAVNAGDDADLGRAVRKFGLPEVGRASSRSVASMWQPLWSQSGFESTPRSDAMVELLARLGKAGRKPGRKALLELADSVAEHLADYEESSPDPFELLGWLTILAYCQALPAELLGRLWRDAAGWSLPILDGSVAEEAIVLSADQRVLVDGELPYVCGRLFSGLRGARRCAARGAKVLRKELKRSCDIDGTPHARLLERLPLWLAPFVRTAGLARATGEDWLDKAGRTRFRNVVERCAALCRSNGETALSNGAVCAPVSLLKTACDVAGLETGHAAVRFLASIGDDDERLVRNGGSSRSNKRMPLGPGRRSASPPTKKKDRPASQSDESQMACLRNNWGVGEDSCVVAFDGTMPRIDLAAFGVPWASGDWVTETRINGQLVPVTNEWRCCCWCSDSDADYAELETQLSDDVTLLRQVLLSRADHFVLLVDIVQSKSPETTGLQHTMSIPLVDGIEPAQDAVTREWAITVGRLRLRVFPLGLEQESVDRADGSLVVTNDAIELAQQTSDNGLVCPLFLDFSPARRKKGVAWSGVTIAEDGRTLPASEASGRRLRIGDHQWLYLHNLTRSEMGRTALGLHTFYETVIGEITARGEIEPVMQVES
;
A
#
# COMPACT_ATOMS: atom_id res chain seq x y z
N MET A 1 -10.15 20.00 33.11
CA MET A 1 -9.26 21.13 33.47
C MET A 1 -7.84 20.68 33.17
N PRO A 2 -6.99 21.47 32.49
CA PRO A 2 -5.59 21.14 32.36
C PRO A 2 -4.99 21.00 33.76
N GLY A 3 -4.16 19.95 33.98
CA GLY A 3 -3.50 19.74 35.27
C GLY A 3 -2.75 21.01 35.69
N THR A 4 -2.99 21.45 36.90
CA THR A 4 -2.34 22.67 37.40
C THR A 4 -0.84 22.40 37.55
N LEU A 5 0.00 23.38 37.22
CA LEU A 5 1.47 23.29 37.36
C LEU A 5 1.92 22.92 38.79
N ALA A 6 1.07 23.12 39.80
CA ALA A 6 1.28 22.69 41.18
C ALA A 6 1.41 21.17 41.33
N GLU A 7 0.94 20.38 40.34
CA GLU A 7 0.99 18.91 40.33
C GLU A 7 2.27 18.34 39.64
N ILE A 8 3.10 19.22 39.06
CA ILE A 8 4.33 18.80 38.39
C ILE A 8 5.33 18.24 39.42
N SER A 9 5.62 16.94 39.30
CA SER A 9 6.66 16.28 40.08
C SER A 9 7.96 16.17 39.30
N TRP A 10 9.01 16.79 39.80
CA TRP A 10 10.33 16.82 39.18
C TRP A 10 11.21 15.65 39.57
N LYS A 11 12.11 15.24 38.66
CA LYS A 11 13.25 14.39 39.02
C LYS A 11 14.29 15.21 39.78
N LYS A 12 15.08 14.55 40.65
CA LYS A 12 16.23 15.19 41.35
C LYS A 12 17.28 15.75 40.39
N SER A 13 17.38 15.21 39.18
CA SER A 13 18.30 15.64 38.14
C SER A 13 17.74 16.71 37.19
N ALA A 14 16.54 17.22 37.44
CA ALA A 14 15.98 18.28 36.63
C ALA A 14 16.81 19.57 36.79
N PRO A 15 17.05 20.35 35.69
CA PRO A 15 17.76 21.61 35.78
C PRO A 15 17.05 22.59 36.72
N SER A 16 17.78 23.11 37.74
CA SER A 16 17.17 24.01 38.74
C SER A 16 16.54 25.24 38.08
N ALA A 17 17.23 25.84 37.10
CA ALA A 17 16.71 27.00 36.38
C ALA A 17 15.35 26.74 35.67
N LEU A 18 15.08 25.50 35.22
CA LEU A 18 13.79 25.13 34.65
C LEU A 18 12.72 24.99 35.76
N VAL A 19 13.09 24.38 36.89
CA VAL A 19 12.22 24.22 38.04
C VAL A 19 11.83 25.56 38.63
N ASP A 20 12.83 26.44 38.81
CA ASP A 20 12.64 27.80 39.38
C ASP A 20 11.75 28.65 38.47
N ALA A 21 11.94 28.57 37.13
CA ALA A 21 11.11 29.31 36.17
C ALA A 21 9.64 28.85 36.17
N VAL A 22 9.41 27.53 36.25
CA VAL A 22 8.04 26.99 36.39
C VAL A 22 7.39 27.44 37.68
N ASN A 23 8.11 27.43 38.81
CA ASN A 23 7.61 27.85 40.10
C ASN A 23 7.34 29.36 40.17
N ALA A 24 8.12 30.16 39.46
CA ALA A 24 7.93 31.61 39.39
C ALA A 24 6.70 32.02 38.55
N GLY A 25 6.25 31.14 37.65
CA GLY A 25 5.09 31.38 36.78
C GLY A 25 5.34 32.41 35.66
N ASP A 26 6.59 32.78 35.41
CA ASP A 26 6.97 33.74 34.36
C ASP A 26 7.26 32.96 33.05
N ASP A 27 6.42 33.19 32.04
CA ASP A 27 6.53 32.50 30.75
C ASP A 27 7.77 32.89 29.96
N ALA A 28 8.24 34.12 30.08
CA ALA A 28 9.44 34.57 29.39
C ALA A 28 10.70 33.91 29.97
N ASP A 29 10.79 33.83 31.31
CA ASP A 29 11.87 33.11 32.00
C ASP A 29 11.81 31.61 31.71
N LEU A 30 10.61 31.03 31.75
CA LEU A 30 10.38 29.64 31.40
C LEU A 30 10.83 29.34 29.95
N GLY A 31 10.45 30.14 28.98
CA GLY A 31 10.85 29.96 27.58
C GLY A 31 12.36 30.06 27.39
N ARG A 32 13.06 30.95 28.14
CA ARG A 32 14.52 31.01 28.14
C ARG A 32 15.16 29.73 28.73
N ALA A 33 14.62 29.24 29.84
CA ALA A 33 15.06 28.00 30.49
C ALA A 33 14.80 26.76 29.62
N VAL A 34 13.62 26.66 29.02
CA VAL A 34 13.22 25.60 28.09
C VAL A 34 14.18 25.54 26.89
N ARG A 35 14.49 26.68 26.27
CA ARG A 35 15.43 26.75 25.14
C ARG A 35 16.82 26.28 25.50
N LYS A 36 17.26 26.56 26.74
CA LYS A 36 18.61 26.21 27.19
C LYS A 36 18.73 24.75 27.70
N PHE A 37 17.69 24.23 28.34
CA PHE A 37 17.78 22.99 29.12
C PHE A 37 16.66 21.99 28.88
N GLY A 38 15.56 22.42 28.26
CA GLY A 38 14.29 21.71 28.36
C GLY A 38 13.91 20.82 27.18
N LEU A 39 14.52 20.99 26.02
CA LEU A 39 14.10 20.26 24.82
C LEU A 39 15.27 19.60 24.14
N PRO A 40 15.08 18.37 23.65
CA PRO A 40 16.09 17.75 22.79
C PRO A 40 16.24 18.57 21.51
N GLU A 41 17.48 18.73 21.05
CA GLU A 41 17.76 19.34 19.76
C GLU A 41 17.34 18.36 18.67
N VAL A 42 16.12 18.50 18.15
CA VAL A 42 15.62 17.67 17.06
C VAL A 42 16.34 18.08 15.78
N GLY A 43 17.45 17.36 15.51
CA GLY A 43 18.36 17.70 14.42
C GLY A 43 17.70 17.48 13.05
N ARG A 44 18.07 18.32 12.11
CA ARG A 44 18.10 18.22 10.63
C ARG A 44 16.96 17.54 9.85
N ALA A 45 15.86 17.08 10.45
CA ALA A 45 14.68 16.75 9.66
C ALA A 45 14.31 17.99 8.85
N SER A 46 14.28 17.90 7.53
CA SER A 46 13.89 19.04 6.72
C SER A 46 12.47 19.43 7.12
N SER A 47 12.20 20.71 7.21
CA SER A 47 10.88 21.25 7.56
C SER A 47 9.77 20.75 6.63
N ARG A 48 10.10 20.44 5.37
CA ARG A 48 9.18 19.80 4.41
C ARG A 48 8.75 18.41 4.88
N SER A 49 9.64 17.62 5.49
CA SER A 49 9.28 16.28 5.97
C SER A 49 8.34 16.31 7.19
N VAL A 50 8.39 17.37 8.02
CA VAL A 50 7.44 17.51 9.12
C VAL A 50 6.03 17.75 8.60
N ALA A 51 5.84 18.70 7.68
CA ALA A 51 4.54 18.99 7.09
C ALA A 51 3.95 17.76 6.39
N SER A 52 4.75 17.07 5.59
CA SER A 52 4.31 15.90 4.84
C SER A 52 4.00 14.67 5.71
N MET A 53 4.55 14.59 6.91
CA MET A 53 4.21 13.55 7.88
C MET A 53 2.86 13.79 8.59
N TRP A 54 2.32 15.01 8.51
CA TRP A 54 1.10 15.38 9.22
C TRP A 54 -0.08 15.62 8.28
N GLN A 55 0.14 16.15 7.09
CA GLN A 55 -0.90 16.64 6.18
C GLN A 55 -1.92 15.57 5.70
N PRO A 56 -1.54 14.30 5.44
CA PRO A 56 -2.51 13.29 5.00
C PRO A 56 -3.28 12.64 6.14
N LEU A 57 -2.90 12.88 7.38
CA LEU A 57 -3.29 12.03 8.50
C LEU A 57 -4.52 12.53 9.22
N TRP A 58 -4.87 13.79 9.04
CA TRP A 58 -5.81 14.42 9.92
C TRP A 58 -7.26 14.06 9.62
N SER A 59 -7.72 14.27 8.40
CA SER A 59 -9.12 14.02 8.01
C SER A 59 -9.52 12.55 8.03
N GLN A 60 -8.56 11.65 8.23
CA GLN A 60 -8.75 10.21 8.02
C GLN A 60 -8.30 9.36 9.20
N SER A 61 -7.83 9.98 10.29
CA SER A 61 -7.39 9.26 11.50
C SER A 61 -8.52 8.54 12.23
N GLY A 62 -9.78 8.76 11.83
CA GLY A 62 -10.96 8.29 12.56
C GLY A 62 -11.24 9.07 13.84
N PHE A 63 -10.44 10.10 14.11
CA PHE A 63 -10.81 11.18 15.03
C PHE A 63 -11.72 12.14 14.26
N GLU A 64 -12.77 12.63 14.91
CA GLU A 64 -13.66 13.59 14.27
C GLU A 64 -12.87 14.85 13.88
N SER A 65 -13.01 15.28 12.61
CA SER A 65 -12.43 16.53 12.17
C SER A 65 -13.16 17.66 12.89
N THR A 66 -12.42 18.42 13.66
CA THR A 66 -12.90 19.63 14.33
C THR A 66 -12.23 20.85 13.69
N PRO A 67 -12.84 22.05 13.77
CA PRO A 67 -12.17 23.27 13.31
C PRO A 67 -10.78 23.47 13.93
N ARG A 68 -10.57 23.02 15.18
CA ARG A 68 -9.27 23.07 15.86
C ARG A 68 -8.26 22.12 15.25
N SER A 69 -8.71 20.93 14.89
CA SER A 69 -7.83 19.96 14.25
C SER A 69 -7.39 20.40 12.85
N ASP A 70 -8.27 21.01 12.09
CA ASP A 70 -7.93 21.56 10.77
C ASP A 70 -6.94 22.74 10.89
N ALA A 71 -7.14 23.62 11.88
CA ALA A 71 -6.22 24.70 12.18
C ALA A 71 -4.84 24.17 12.63
N MET A 72 -4.78 23.07 13.39
CA MET A 72 -3.52 22.42 13.76
C MET A 72 -2.76 21.90 12.54
N VAL A 73 -3.45 21.29 11.57
CA VAL A 73 -2.82 20.84 10.31
C VAL A 73 -2.24 22.02 9.54
N GLU A 74 -2.98 23.10 9.42
CA GLU A 74 -2.49 24.31 8.75
C GLU A 74 -1.26 24.89 9.46
N LEU A 75 -1.28 24.93 10.81
CA LEU A 75 -0.17 25.38 11.62
C LEU A 75 1.10 24.52 11.41
N LEU A 76 0.95 23.21 11.40
CA LEU A 76 2.05 22.29 11.13
C LEU A 76 2.57 22.43 9.68
N ALA A 77 1.70 22.68 8.71
CA ALA A 77 2.09 22.98 7.34
C ALA A 77 2.88 24.29 7.24
N ARG A 78 2.48 25.33 7.98
CA ARG A 78 3.23 26.61 8.10
C ARG A 78 4.59 26.40 8.77
N LEU A 79 4.66 25.61 9.85
CA LEU A 79 5.92 25.20 10.47
C LEU A 79 6.85 24.51 9.47
N GLY A 80 6.31 23.59 8.68
CA GLY A 80 7.05 22.92 7.62
C GLY A 80 7.62 23.86 6.56
N LYS A 81 6.84 24.85 6.13
CA LYS A 81 7.27 25.89 5.15
C LYS A 81 8.30 26.87 5.74
N ALA A 82 8.16 27.23 7.00
CA ALA A 82 9.05 28.20 7.66
C ALA A 82 10.49 27.70 7.79
N GLY A 83 10.68 26.40 7.86
CA GLY A 83 11.99 25.78 7.93
C GLY A 83 12.67 25.87 9.28
N ARG A 84 13.88 25.28 9.39
CA ARG A 84 14.67 25.22 10.64
C ARG A 84 15.11 26.60 11.16
N LYS A 85 15.35 27.56 10.25
CA LYS A 85 15.73 28.93 10.57
C LYS A 85 14.81 29.87 9.78
N PRO A 86 13.57 30.06 10.26
CA PRO A 86 12.64 30.96 9.59
C PRO A 86 13.22 32.38 9.55
N GLY A 87 13.03 33.07 8.44
CA GLY A 87 13.27 34.51 8.39
C GLY A 87 12.37 35.21 9.40
N ARG A 88 12.77 36.42 9.84
CA ARG A 88 12.06 37.18 10.91
C ARG A 88 10.55 37.31 10.63
N LYS A 89 10.15 37.58 9.40
CA LYS A 89 8.74 37.72 9.01
C LYS A 89 7.98 36.41 9.16
N ALA A 90 8.52 35.30 8.61
CA ALA A 90 7.88 33.98 8.70
C ALA A 90 7.79 33.48 10.14
N LEU A 91 8.77 33.82 10.98
CA LEU A 91 8.74 33.49 12.42
C LEU A 91 7.65 34.24 13.16
N LEU A 92 7.46 35.53 12.85
CA LEU A 92 6.39 36.36 13.47
C LEU A 92 5.01 35.83 13.05
N GLU A 93 4.79 35.59 11.75
CA GLU A 93 3.53 35.04 11.24
C GLU A 93 3.22 33.66 11.85
N LEU A 94 4.23 32.82 12.06
CA LEU A 94 4.07 31.55 12.74
C LEU A 94 3.76 31.75 14.23
N ALA A 95 4.45 32.66 14.90
CA ALA A 95 4.23 32.95 16.32
C ALA A 95 2.81 33.50 16.57
N ASP A 96 2.32 34.41 15.73
CA ASP A 96 0.95 34.95 15.82
C ASP A 96 -0.08 33.81 15.64
N SER A 97 0.13 32.92 14.65
CA SER A 97 -0.77 31.78 14.43
C SER A 97 -0.72 30.74 15.57
N VAL A 98 0.45 30.51 16.19
CA VAL A 98 0.59 29.65 17.37
C VAL A 98 -0.15 30.26 18.56
N ALA A 99 0.01 31.58 18.81
CA ALA A 99 -0.64 32.27 19.92
C ALA A 99 -2.16 32.28 19.79
N GLU A 100 -2.68 32.56 18.59
CA GLU A 100 -4.11 32.54 18.27
C GLU A 100 -4.70 31.17 18.53
N HIS A 101 -4.10 30.13 17.94
CA HIS A 101 -4.62 28.77 18.07
C HIS A 101 -4.46 28.20 19.49
N LEU A 102 -3.43 28.60 20.26
CA LEU A 102 -3.23 28.17 21.63
C LEU A 102 -4.33 28.73 22.57
N ALA A 103 -4.90 29.88 22.23
CA ALA A 103 -6.00 30.47 23.00
C ALA A 103 -7.28 29.60 22.97
N ASP A 104 -7.52 28.83 21.91
CA ASP A 104 -8.68 27.95 21.79
C ASP A 104 -8.69 26.80 22.83
N TYR A 105 -7.56 26.59 23.53
CA TYR A 105 -7.39 25.53 24.54
C TYR A 105 -7.38 26.04 25.98
N GLU A 106 -7.69 27.31 26.25
CA GLU A 106 -7.71 27.86 27.62
C GLU A 106 -8.71 27.14 28.53
N GLU A 107 -9.85 26.69 27.97
CA GLU A 107 -10.92 26.03 28.73
C GLU A 107 -11.03 24.52 28.45
N SER A 108 -10.23 23.96 27.53
CA SER A 108 -10.32 22.59 27.10
C SER A 108 -8.95 21.93 26.89
N SER A 109 -8.88 20.60 27.00
CA SER A 109 -7.66 19.86 26.65
C SER A 109 -7.69 19.44 25.17
N PRO A 110 -6.53 19.38 24.51
CA PRO A 110 -6.42 18.83 23.17
C PRO A 110 -6.72 17.33 23.18
N ASP A 111 -7.25 16.83 22.08
CA ASP A 111 -7.30 15.39 21.84
C ASP A 111 -5.87 14.80 21.65
N PRO A 112 -5.70 13.47 21.62
CA PRO A 112 -4.37 12.85 21.50
C PRO A 112 -3.58 13.29 20.27
N PHE A 113 -4.27 13.58 19.20
CA PHE A 113 -3.67 13.98 17.95
C PHE A 113 -3.28 15.47 17.96
N GLU A 114 -4.16 16.34 18.41
CA GLU A 114 -3.90 17.76 18.64
C GLU A 114 -2.71 17.93 19.59
N LEU A 115 -2.66 17.12 20.66
CA LEU A 115 -1.54 17.12 21.61
C LEU A 115 -0.22 16.76 20.93
N LEU A 116 -0.19 15.73 20.07
CA LEU A 116 1.00 15.41 19.27
C LEU A 116 1.40 16.55 18.34
N GLY A 117 0.44 17.28 17.78
CA GLY A 117 0.68 18.50 17.02
C GLY A 117 1.42 19.54 17.84
N TRP A 118 0.91 19.87 19.05
CA TRP A 118 1.54 20.81 19.97
C TRP A 118 2.95 20.36 20.40
N LEU A 119 3.12 19.09 20.72
CA LEU A 119 4.43 18.51 21.05
C LEU A 119 5.41 18.61 19.87
N THR A 120 4.90 18.49 18.64
CA THR A 120 5.71 18.65 17.42
C THR A 120 6.15 20.11 17.27
N ILE A 121 5.25 21.07 17.43
CA ILE A 121 5.60 22.50 17.38
C ILE A 121 6.63 22.83 18.46
N LEU A 122 6.43 22.35 19.68
CA LEU A 122 7.36 22.53 20.79
C LEU A 122 8.77 21.98 20.47
N ALA A 123 8.84 20.79 19.87
CA ALA A 123 10.10 20.14 19.53
C ALA A 123 10.85 20.84 18.38
N TYR A 124 10.14 21.32 17.35
CA TYR A 124 10.74 21.81 16.11
C TYR A 124 10.84 23.34 16.03
N CYS A 125 10.11 24.10 16.83
CA CYS A 125 10.06 25.55 16.77
C CYS A 125 10.60 26.25 18.02
N GLN A 126 11.83 25.93 18.43
CA GLN A 126 12.49 26.56 19.57
C GLN A 126 12.81 28.07 19.35
N ALA A 127 12.66 28.57 18.11
CA ALA A 127 12.88 29.97 17.76
C ALA A 127 11.69 30.88 18.11
N LEU A 128 10.54 30.35 18.55
CA LEU A 128 9.38 31.16 19.00
C LEU A 128 9.79 32.20 20.05
N PRO A 129 9.10 33.36 20.19
CA PRO A 129 9.32 34.29 21.27
C PRO A 129 9.36 33.57 22.64
N ALA A 130 10.21 34.02 23.55
CA ALA A 130 10.44 33.32 24.82
C ALA A 130 9.15 33.12 25.63
N GLU A 131 8.34 34.15 25.72
CA GLU A 131 7.04 34.14 26.42
C GLU A 131 6.09 33.07 25.80
N LEU A 132 5.93 33.07 24.49
CA LEU A 132 5.09 32.10 23.80
C LEU A 132 5.63 30.68 23.92
N LEU A 133 6.95 30.49 23.84
CA LEU A 133 7.58 29.18 24.03
C LEU A 133 7.38 28.64 25.44
N GLY A 134 7.46 29.53 26.46
CA GLY A 134 7.21 29.18 27.85
C GLY A 134 5.76 28.80 28.10
N ARG A 135 4.81 29.59 27.60
CA ARG A 135 3.38 29.28 27.65
C ARG A 135 3.09 27.92 26.98
N LEU A 136 3.56 27.73 25.74
CA LEU A 136 3.36 26.44 25.00
C LEU A 136 3.94 25.26 25.77
N TRP A 137 5.15 25.38 26.33
CA TRP A 137 5.75 24.32 27.14
C TRP A 137 4.92 24.00 28.37
N ARG A 138 4.43 25.02 29.08
CA ARG A 138 3.61 24.90 30.28
C ARG A 138 2.32 24.12 29.97
N ASP A 139 1.60 24.58 28.95
CA ASP A 139 0.31 23.99 28.56
C ASP A 139 0.50 22.55 28.07
N ALA A 140 1.48 22.30 27.19
CA ALA A 140 1.79 20.96 26.71
C ALA A 140 2.25 20.03 27.83
N ALA A 141 3.01 20.50 28.81
CA ALA A 141 3.37 19.72 29.99
C ALA A 141 2.13 19.37 30.83
N GLY A 142 1.24 20.35 31.08
CA GLY A 142 -0.01 20.13 31.81
C GLY A 142 -0.90 19.08 31.16
N TRP A 143 -1.12 19.19 29.84
CA TRP A 143 -1.90 18.19 29.07
C TRP A 143 -1.24 16.81 29.03
N SER A 144 0.08 16.74 29.19
CA SER A 144 0.82 15.48 29.18
C SER A 144 0.86 14.76 30.55
N LEU A 145 0.51 15.43 31.67
CA LEU A 145 0.59 14.86 33.01
C LEU A 145 -0.19 13.53 33.16
N PRO A 146 -1.45 13.41 32.70
CA PRO A 146 -2.20 12.16 32.81
C PRO A 146 -1.52 11.00 32.07
N ILE A 147 -0.85 11.32 30.95
CA ILE A 147 -0.12 10.33 30.14
C ILE A 147 1.17 9.92 30.85
N LEU A 148 1.89 10.87 31.44
CA LEU A 148 3.14 10.65 32.17
C LEU A 148 2.92 9.79 33.42
N ASP A 149 1.82 10.03 34.16
CA ASP A 149 1.47 9.30 35.37
C ASP A 149 0.78 7.95 35.10
N GLY A 150 0.26 7.77 33.88
CA GLY A 150 -0.48 6.58 33.48
C GLY A 150 -1.90 6.54 34.03
N SER A 151 -2.46 7.71 34.40
CA SER A 151 -3.82 7.87 34.91
C SER A 151 -4.88 8.06 33.84
N VAL A 152 -4.49 8.01 32.53
CA VAL A 152 -5.45 7.98 31.44
C VAL A 152 -6.29 6.73 31.63
N ALA A 153 -7.58 6.90 31.89
CA ALA A 153 -8.52 5.79 32.07
C ALA A 153 -8.44 4.91 30.82
N GLU A 154 -8.24 3.59 31.06
CA GLU A 154 -8.48 2.56 30.04
C GLU A 154 -10.00 2.52 29.80
N GLU A 155 -10.54 3.55 29.14
CA GLU A 155 -11.81 3.36 28.47
C GLU A 155 -11.55 2.29 27.41
N ALA A 156 -12.35 1.23 27.43
CA ALA A 156 -12.22 0.07 26.55
C ALA A 156 -12.62 0.42 25.09
N ILE A 157 -12.00 1.48 24.54
CA ILE A 157 -12.17 1.86 23.14
C ILE A 157 -11.30 0.90 22.32
N VAL A 158 -11.92 0.16 21.43
CA VAL A 158 -11.21 -0.70 20.48
C VAL A 158 -10.53 0.20 19.44
N LEU A 159 -9.25 0.49 19.67
CA LEU A 159 -8.44 1.27 18.73
C LEU A 159 -8.04 0.42 17.51
N SER A 160 -8.11 1.00 16.32
CA SER A 160 -7.50 0.45 15.11
C SER A 160 -5.97 0.37 15.27
N ALA A 161 -5.28 -0.37 14.38
CA ALA A 161 -3.83 -0.54 14.50
C ALA A 161 -3.07 0.80 14.42
N ASP A 162 -3.46 1.68 13.50
CA ASP A 162 -2.88 3.02 13.33
C ASP A 162 -3.16 3.93 14.53
N GLN A 163 -4.40 3.94 15.05
CA GLN A 163 -4.74 4.69 16.26
C GLN A 163 -3.96 4.21 17.49
N ARG A 164 -3.78 2.90 17.64
CA ARG A 164 -3.01 2.31 18.74
C ARG A 164 -1.53 2.68 18.67
N VAL A 165 -0.94 2.65 17.47
CA VAL A 165 0.45 3.09 17.28
C VAL A 165 0.61 4.55 17.68
N LEU A 166 -0.37 5.40 17.37
CA LEU A 166 -0.36 6.82 17.70
C LEU A 166 -0.60 7.06 19.18
N VAL A 167 -1.73 6.59 19.73
CA VAL A 167 -2.20 6.94 21.09
C VAL A 167 -1.40 6.22 22.17
N ASP A 168 -1.18 4.90 22.01
CA ASP A 168 -0.50 4.08 23.02
C ASP A 168 1.01 3.99 22.79
N GLY A 169 1.47 4.23 21.56
CA GLY A 169 2.86 4.13 21.17
C GLY A 169 3.57 5.49 21.10
N GLU A 170 3.24 6.27 20.07
CA GLU A 170 3.94 7.52 19.79
C GLU A 170 3.74 8.56 20.88
N LEU A 171 2.50 8.85 21.25
CA LEU A 171 2.18 9.91 22.21
C LEU A 171 2.90 9.72 23.55
N PRO A 172 2.85 8.55 24.24
CA PRO A 172 3.62 8.33 25.46
C PRO A 172 5.14 8.40 25.24
N TYR A 173 5.62 7.93 24.09
CA TYR A 173 7.05 8.00 23.76
C TYR A 173 7.51 9.46 23.65
N VAL A 174 6.79 10.27 22.88
CA VAL A 174 7.12 11.70 22.66
C VAL A 174 7.01 12.49 23.96
N CYS A 175 5.92 12.34 24.73
CA CYS A 175 5.77 12.98 26.05
C CYS A 175 6.95 12.66 26.96
N GLY A 176 7.29 11.38 27.07
CA GLY A 176 8.38 10.95 27.95
C GLY A 176 9.78 11.41 27.50
N ARG A 177 9.97 11.74 26.21
CA ARG A 177 11.21 12.30 25.67
C ARG A 177 11.30 13.82 25.84
N LEU A 178 10.24 14.54 25.51
CA LEU A 178 10.22 15.98 25.59
C LEU A 178 10.24 16.46 27.04
N PHE A 179 9.53 15.78 27.93
CA PHE A 179 9.47 16.15 29.36
C PHE A 179 10.39 15.28 30.22
N SER A 180 11.60 15.00 29.74
CA SER A 180 12.55 14.10 30.40
C SER A 180 12.92 14.47 31.84
N GLY A 181 12.77 15.72 32.25
CA GLY A 181 12.97 16.21 33.62
C GLY A 181 11.84 15.85 34.60
N LEU A 182 10.65 15.47 34.11
CA LEU A 182 9.50 15.16 34.94
C LEU A 182 9.53 13.71 35.47
N ARG A 183 8.92 13.48 36.64
CA ARG A 183 8.70 12.12 37.15
C ARG A 183 7.79 11.36 36.20
N GLY A 184 8.00 10.05 36.10
CA GLY A 184 7.22 9.21 35.17
C GLY A 184 7.72 9.21 33.72
N ALA A 185 8.36 10.29 33.24
CA ALA A 185 8.75 10.46 31.86
C ALA A 185 9.53 9.27 31.25
N ARG A 186 10.55 8.74 31.97
CA ARG A 186 11.30 7.55 31.52
C ARG A 186 10.42 6.32 31.40
N ARG A 187 9.50 6.12 32.35
CA ARG A 187 8.57 4.98 32.36
C ARG A 187 7.56 5.12 31.22
N CYS A 188 7.06 6.32 31.01
CA CYS A 188 6.14 6.68 29.94
C CYS A 188 6.77 6.40 28.57
N ALA A 189 7.99 6.92 28.28
CA ALA A 189 8.72 6.66 27.05
C ALA A 189 8.98 5.16 26.83
N ALA A 190 9.32 4.41 27.91
CA ALA A 190 9.55 2.97 27.82
C ALA A 190 8.26 2.20 27.50
N ARG A 191 7.09 2.64 28.03
CA ARG A 191 5.77 2.08 27.71
C ARG A 191 5.45 2.30 26.23
N GLY A 192 5.54 3.53 25.73
CA GLY A 192 5.32 3.84 24.31
C GLY A 192 6.24 3.02 23.40
N ALA A 193 7.54 2.98 23.72
CA ALA A 193 8.52 2.18 22.96
C ALA A 193 8.17 0.68 22.93
N LYS A 194 7.61 0.13 24.01
CA LYS A 194 7.16 -1.27 24.07
C LYS A 194 5.97 -1.50 23.13
N VAL A 195 5.00 -0.58 23.11
CA VAL A 195 3.84 -0.66 22.22
C VAL A 195 4.30 -0.56 20.76
N LEU A 196 5.12 0.42 20.40
CA LEU A 196 5.67 0.57 19.05
C LEU A 196 6.34 -0.73 18.57
N ARG A 197 7.22 -1.32 19.38
CA ARG A 197 7.87 -2.59 19.02
C ARG A 197 6.88 -3.74 18.85
N LYS A 198 5.86 -3.81 19.72
CA LYS A 198 4.83 -4.85 19.64
C LYS A 198 3.99 -4.71 18.39
N GLU A 199 3.54 -3.50 18.06
CA GLU A 199 2.73 -3.25 16.87
C GLU A 199 3.53 -3.43 15.58
N LEU A 200 4.81 -3.06 15.54
CA LEU A 200 5.69 -3.34 14.41
C LEU A 200 5.84 -4.85 14.13
N LYS A 201 5.83 -5.68 15.19
CA LYS A 201 5.86 -7.15 15.05
C LYS A 201 4.51 -7.76 14.68
N ARG A 202 3.42 -7.17 15.16
CA ARG A 202 2.08 -7.70 14.98
C ARG A 202 1.46 -7.33 13.63
N SER A 203 1.90 -6.22 13.05
CA SER A 203 1.26 -5.61 11.90
C SER A 203 2.05 -5.81 10.60
N CYS A 204 3.15 -6.54 10.65
CA CYS A 204 3.92 -6.94 9.47
C CYS A 204 4.66 -8.26 9.71
N ASP A 205 4.86 -8.99 8.63
CA ASP A 205 5.64 -10.22 8.61
C ASP A 205 7.12 -9.97 8.93
N ILE A 206 7.89 -11.05 9.08
CA ILE A 206 9.32 -11.02 9.39
C ILE A 206 10.15 -10.34 8.27
N ASP A 207 9.70 -10.46 7.03
CA ASP A 207 10.32 -9.83 5.86
C ASP A 207 9.95 -8.35 5.69
N GLY A 208 9.09 -7.82 6.58
CA GLY A 208 8.62 -6.43 6.57
C GLY A 208 7.36 -6.18 5.75
N THR A 209 6.76 -7.19 5.15
CA THR A 209 5.50 -7.02 4.42
C THR A 209 4.37 -6.63 5.40
N PRO A 210 3.71 -5.47 5.22
CA PRO A 210 2.60 -5.06 6.08
C PRO A 210 1.38 -5.95 5.84
N HIS A 211 0.56 -6.19 6.87
CA HIS A 211 -0.68 -6.93 6.71
C HIS A 211 -1.64 -6.24 5.73
N ALA A 212 -2.30 -7.03 4.89
CA ALA A 212 -3.24 -6.56 3.87
C ALA A 212 -4.31 -5.60 4.43
N ARG A 213 -4.82 -5.85 5.63
CA ARG A 213 -5.79 -4.99 6.34
C ARG A 213 -5.30 -3.56 6.63
N LEU A 214 -4.00 -3.31 6.51
CA LEU A 214 -3.44 -1.97 6.73
C LEU A 214 -3.38 -1.14 5.46
N LEU A 215 -3.52 -1.72 4.27
CA LEU A 215 -3.22 -1.06 3.00
C LEU A 215 -3.98 0.25 2.81
N GLU A 216 -5.25 0.29 3.15
CA GLU A 216 -6.06 1.51 3.08
C GLU A 216 -5.58 2.63 4.01
N ARG A 217 -4.98 2.25 5.14
CA ARG A 217 -4.53 3.18 6.19
C ARG A 217 -3.01 3.12 6.42
N LEU A 218 -2.27 2.53 5.47
CA LEU A 218 -0.83 2.27 5.60
C LEU A 218 -0.01 3.52 5.96
N PRO A 219 -0.26 4.70 5.36
CA PRO A 219 0.46 5.91 5.75
C PRO A 219 0.19 6.35 7.18
N LEU A 220 -1.05 6.18 7.66
CA LEU A 220 -1.44 6.52 9.04
C LEU A 220 -0.72 5.63 10.04
N TRP A 221 -0.60 4.34 9.72
CA TRP A 221 0.13 3.38 10.53
C TRP A 221 1.65 3.61 10.48
N LEU A 222 2.22 3.97 9.32
CA LEU A 222 3.66 4.15 9.14
C LEU A 222 4.19 5.45 9.77
N ALA A 223 3.47 6.56 9.66
CA ALA A 223 3.93 7.88 10.07
C ALA A 223 4.37 7.98 11.55
N PRO A 224 3.67 7.39 12.54
CA PRO A 224 4.11 7.38 13.93
C PRO A 224 5.49 6.75 14.13
N PHE A 225 5.79 5.66 13.41
CA PHE A 225 7.12 5.02 13.46
C PHE A 225 8.20 5.92 12.87
N VAL A 226 7.89 6.60 11.78
CA VAL A 226 8.84 7.54 11.14
C VAL A 226 9.13 8.73 12.03
N ARG A 227 8.10 9.32 12.65
CA ARG A 227 8.25 10.47 13.58
C ARG A 227 9.04 10.07 14.83
N THR A 228 8.69 8.93 15.43
CA THR A 228 9.39 8.45 16.64
C THR A 228 10.83 8.02 16.34
N ALA A 229 11.11 7.43 15.18
CA ALA A 229 12.48 7.12 14.76
C ALA A 229 13.30 8.41 14.52
N GLY A 230 12.70 9.44 13.95
CA GLY A 230 13.31 10.77 13.81
C GLY A 230 13.67 11.39 15.16
N LEU A 231 12.75 11.34 16.12
CA LEU A 231 12.98 11.84 17.48
C LEU A 231 14.05 11.01 18.21
N ALA A 232 14.02 9.68 18.08
CA ALA A 232 15.01 8.78 18.66
C ALA A 232 16.42 9.10 18.15
N ARG A 233 16.58 9.30 16.84
CA ARG A 233 17.85 9.70 16.22
C ARG A 233 18.36 11.05 16.74
N ALA A 234 17.44 12.00 16.98
CA ALA A 234 17.78 13.31 17.51
C ALA A 234 18.20 13.27 18.99
N THR A 235 17.56 12.43 19.79
CA THR A 235 17.84 12.31 21.23
C THR A 235 18.94 11.32 21.56
N GLY A 236 19.44 10.55 20.58
CA GLY A 236 20.43 9.49 20.78
C GLY A 236 19.89 8.26 21.53
N GLU A 237 18.58 8.19 21.77
CA GLU A 237 17.94 7.10 22.51
C GLU A 237 16.97 6.33 21.61
N ASP A 238 17.49 5.25 21.01
CA ASP A 238 16.71 4.41 20.09
C ASP A 238 15.66 3.56 20.85
N TRP A 239 14.44 3.52 20.32
CA TRP A 239 13.39 2.64 20.82
C TRP A 239 13.43 1.26 20.15
N LEU A 240 14.16 1.10 19.04
CA LEU A 240 14.37 -0.15 18.32
C LEU A 240 15.64 -0.86 18.80
N ASP A 241 15.52 -2.16 19.06
CA ASP A 241 16.67 -3.04 19.13
C ASP A 241 17.21 -3.38 17.73
N LYS A 242 18.29 -4.16 17.64
CA LYS A 242 18.89 -4.54 16.35
C LYS A 242 17.91 -5.25 15.41
N ALA A 243 17.11 -6.17 15.94
CA ALA A 243 16.10 -6.90 15.16
C ALA A 243 14.96 -5.98 14.70
N GLY A 244 14.49 -5.09 15.59
CA GLY A 244 13.50 -4.08 15.28
C GLY A 244 13.94 -3.10 14.20
N ARG A 245 15.21 -2.66 14.21
CA ARG A 245 15.77 -1.81 13.14
C ARG A 245 15.77 -2.52 11.79
N THR A 246 16.17 -3.78 11.75
CA THR A 246 16.13 -4.58 10.52
C THR A 246 14.70 -4.71 10.01
N ARG A 247 13.74 -5.05 10.89
CA ARG A 247 12.32 -5.16 10.53
C ARG A 247 11.77 -3.83 10.02
N PHE A 248 12.03 -2.73 10.72
CA PHE A 248 11.58 -1.39 10.30
C PHE A 248 12.14 -1.00 8.93
N ARG A 249 13.41 -1.28 8.67
CA ARG A 249 14.03 -1.08 7.35
C ARG A 249 13.32 -1.88 6.27
N ASN A 250 13.04 -3.15 6.53
CA ASN A 250 12.32 -4.01 5.58
C ASN A 250 10.90 -3.47 5.33
N VAL A 251 10.17 -3.07 6.39
CA VAL A 251 8.84 -2.46 6.26
C VAL A 251 8.86 -1.24 5.35
N VAL A 252 9.82 -0.34 5.53
CA VAL A 252 9.96 0.85 4.68
C VAL A 252 10.20 0.47 3.22
N GLU A 253 11.02 -0.54 2.96
CA GLU A 253 11.27 -1.06 1.61
C GLU A 253 9.99 -1.64 0.99
N ARG A 254 9.22 -2.45 1.74
CA ARG A 254 7.95 -3.00 1.28
C ARG A 254 6.89 -1.91 1.04
N CYS A 255 6.79 -0.93 1.93
CA CYS A 255 5.91 0.23 1.71
C CYS A 255 6.27 1.00 0.43
N ALA A 256 7.57 1.14 0.13
CA ALA A 256 8.01 1.76 -1.12
C ALA A 256 7.65 0.91 -2.35
N ALA A 257 7.69 -0.43 -2.25
CA ALA A 257 7.27 -1.34 -3.33
C ALA A 257 5.77 -1.26 -3.61
N LEU A 258 4.95 -0.94 -2.61
CA LEU A 258 3.51 -0.71 -2.74
C LEU A 258 3.15 0.69 -3.26
N CYS A 259 4.13 1.59 -3.41
CA CYS A 259 3.90 2.92 -3.94
C CYS A 259 3.79 2.88 -5.46
N ARG A 260 2.71 3.45 -6.00
CA ARG A 260 2.53 3.66 -7.44
C ARG A 260 3.39 4.82 -7.95
N SER A 261 3.53 4.94 -9.25
CA SER A 261 4.29 6.03 -9.88
C SER A 261 3.69 7.43 -9.68
N ASN A 262 2.41 7.52 -9.34
CA ASN A 262 1.74 8.76 -8.98
C ASN A 262 1.89 9.14 -7.48
N GLY A 263 2.58 8.32 -6.69
CA GLY A 263 2.80 8.53 -5.26
C GLY A 263 1.73 7.92 -4.34
N GLU A 264 0.66 7.37 -4.90
CA GLU A 264 -0.36 6.67 -4.11
C GLU A 264 0.08 5.28 -3.69
N THR A 265 -0.47 4.79 -2.58
CA THR A 265 -0.28 3.41 -2.15
C THR A 265 -1.29 2.50 -2.88
N ALA A 266 -0.88 1.33 -3.30
CA ALA A 266 -1.77 0.31 -3.83
C ALA A 266 -2.90 0.02 -2.83
N LEU A 267 -4.13 -0.16 -3.33
CA LEU A 267 -5.35 -0.41 -2.54
C LEU A 267 -5.72 0.69 -1.52
N SER A 268 -5.21 1.91 -1.69
CA SER A 268 -5.55 3.04 -0.80
C SER A 268 -6.94 3.65 -1.08
N ASN A 269 -7.62 3.22 -2.12
CA ASN A 269 -8.94 3.71 -2.57
C ASN A 269 -9.01 5.25 -2.73
N GLY A 270 -7.87 5.90 -2.99
CA GLY A 270 -7.76 7.36 -3.08
C GLY A 270 -7.97 8.11 -1.76
N ALA A 271 -8.31 7.39 -0.68
CA ALA A 271 -8.68 7.99 0.60
C ALA A 271 -7.46 8.50 1.37
N VAL A 272 -6.32 7.79 1.31
CA VAL A 272 -5.09 8.18 2.02
C VAL A 272 -3.92 8.19 1.05
N CYS A 273 -3.61 9.35 0.50
CA CYS A 273 -2.36 9.52 -0.23
C CYS A 273 -1.19 9.50 0.76
N ALA A 274 -0.31 8.49 0.65
CA ALA A 274 1.00 8.62 1.26
C ALA A 274 1.76 9.69 0.48
N PRO A 275 2.11 10.83 1.09
CA PRO A 275 3.02 11.71 0.39
C PRO A 275 4.33 10.95 0.16
N VAL A 276 4.83 10.99 -1.05
CA VAL A 276 6.14 10.43 -1.40
C VAL A 276 7.22 10.90 -0.42
N SER A 277 7.06 12.11 0.11
CA SER A 277 7.89 12.71 1.15
C SER A 277 7.88 11.92 2.48
N LEU A 278 6.76 11.30 2.88
CA LEU A 278 6.74 10.39 4.05
C LEU A 278 7.64 9.19 3.81
N LEU A 279 7.52 8.53 2.65
CA LEU A 279 8.34 7.38 2.29
C LEU A 279 9.83 7.76 2.12
N LYS A 280 10.13 8.92 1.53
CA LYS A 280 11.51 9.44 1.45
C LYS A 280 12.10 9.65 2.85
N THR A 281 11.33 10.24 3.76
CA THR A 281 11.74 10.43 5.16
C THR A 281 11.89 9.09 5.87
N ALA A 282 10.97 8.14 5.65
CA ALA A 282 11.05 6.79 6.19
C ALA A 282 12.34 6.09 5.76
N CYS A 283 12.73 6.20 4.49
CA CYS A 283 14.00 5.66 3.99
C CYS A 283 15.21 6.26 4.72
N ASP A 284 15.24 7.59 4.93
CA ASP A 284 16.34 8.25 5.65
C ASP A 284 16.43 7.77 7.11
N VAL A 285 15.31 7.76 7.85
CA VAL A 285 15.31 7.35 9.27
C VAL A 285 15.55 5.85 9.43
N ALA A 286 15.16 5.02 8.46
CA ALA A 286 15.46 3.58 8.42
C ALA A 286 16.89 3.26 8.00
N GLY A 287 17.68 4.27 7.58
CA GLY A 287 19.06 4.12 7.15
C GLY A 287 19.22 3.38 5.82
N LEU A 288 18.28 3.55 4.89
CA LEU A 288 18.44 3.08 3.51
C LEU A 288 19.39 4.03 2.77
N GLU A 289 20.40 3.45 2.14
CA GLU A 289 21.42 4.22 1.41
C GLU A 289 20.85 4.86 0.13
N THR A 290 21.40 5.98 -0.32
CA THR A 290 21.00 6.67 -1.54
C THR A 290 21.10 5.80 -2.80
N GLY A 291 21.98 4.81 -2.79
CA GLY A 291 22.14 3.80 -3.84
C GLY A 291 21.07 2.69 -3.83
N HIS A 292 20.24 2.61 -2.79
CA HIS A 292 19.19 1.59 -2.67
C HIS A 292 18.09 1.78 -3.73
N ALA A 293 17.59 0.70 -4.31
CA ALA A 293 16.65 0.75 -5.43
C ALA A 293 15.34 1.48 -5.06
N ALA A 294 14.78 1.22 -3.88
CA ALA A 294 13.60 1.90 -3.37
C ALA A 294 13.82 3.43 -3.22
N VAL A 295 15.00 3.84 -2.72
CA VAL A 295 15.33 5.28 -2.58
C VAL A 295 15.42 5.96 -3.93
N ARG A 296 16.08 5.32 -4.93
CA ARG A 296 16.14 5.85 -6.30
C ARG A 296 14.77 5.94 -6.94
N PHE A 297 13.93 4.92 -6.74
CA PHE A 297 12.54 4.92 -7.23
C PHE A 297 11.76 6.11 -6.66
N LEU A 298 11.75 6.28 -5.34
CA LEU A 298 11.04 7.38 -4.69
C LEU A 298 11.62 8.76 -5.10
N ALA A 299 12.93 8.85 -5.35
CA ALA A 299 13.54 10.09 -5.85
C ALA A 299 13.11 10.43 -7.29
N SER A 300 12.78 9.42 -8.11
CA SER A 300 12.31 9.60 -9.48
C SER A 300 10.83 9.96 -9.59
N ILE A 301 10.05 9.72 -8.55
CA ILE A 301 8.68 10.25 -8.40
C ILE A 301 8.84 11.72 -7.98
N GLY A 302 8.36 12.66 -8.81
CA GLY A 302 8.50 14.10 -8.55
C GLY A 302 7.86 14.51 -7.22
N ASP A 303 8.41 15.53 -6.57
CA ASP A 303 7.80 16.16 -5.39
C ASP A 303 6.58 16.98 -5.86
N ASP A 304 5.47 16.32 -6.12
CA ASP A 304 4.19 16.96 -6.49
C ASP A 304 3.47 17.61 -5.29
N ASP A 305 4.17 17.82 -4.15
CA ASP A 305 3.64 18.60 -3.01
C ASP A 305 3.19 20.03 -3.42
N GLU A 306 3.66 20.56 -4.55
CA GLU A 306 3.15 21.83 -5.11
C GLU A 306 1.81 21.69 -5.86
N ARG A 307 1.40 20.48 -6.26
CA ARG A 307 0.16 20.27 -7.03
C ARG A 307 -1.05 19.99 -6.14
N LEU A 308 -0.87 19.33 -5.00
CA LEU A 308 -1.97 19.01 -4.08
C LEU A 308 -2.50 20.26 -3.36
N VAL A 309 -1.67 21.26 -3.09
CA VAL A 309 -2.09 22.53 -2.47
C VAL A 309 -2.85 23.45 -3.46
N ARG A 310 -2.76 23.22 -4.77
CA ARG A 310 -3.42 24.06 -5.79
C ARG A 310 -4.76 23.54 -6.30
N ASN A 311 -5.16 22.31 -6.03
CA ASN A 311 -6.35 21.69 -6.61
C ASN A 311 -7.59 21.61 -5.70
N GLY A 312 -7.67 22.44 -4.66
CA GLY A 312 -8.96 22.83 -4.04
C GLY A 312 -9.81 23.74 -4.95
N GLY A 313 -9.44 23.88 -6.24
CA GLY A 313 -10.14 24.68 -7.22
C GLY A 313 -10.08 23.98 -8.58
N SER A 314 -11.24 23.56 -9.06
CA SER A 314 -11.52 23.16 -10.44
C SER A 314 -10.65 23.93 -11.44
N SER A 315 -9.67 23.27 -12.08
CA SER A 315 -9.12 23.77 -13.35
C SER A 315 -8.34 22.68 -14.09
N ARG A 316 -8.84 22.32 -15.24
CA ARG A 316 -8.17 21.58 -16.29
C ARG A 316 -6.85 22.24 -16.65
N SER A 317 -5.74 21.60 -16.34
CA SER A 317 -4.44 21.97 -16.92
C SER A 317 -3.72 20.72 -17.40
N ASN A 318 -3.95 20.42 -18.69
CA ASN A 318 -3.15 19.51 -19.49
C ASN A 318 -1.71 20.03 -19.57
N LYS A 319 -0.81 19.59 -18.69
CA LYS A 319 0.62 19.67 -18.92
C LYS A 319 1.16 18.28 -19.22
N ARG A 320 1.61 18.14 -20.46
CA ARG A 320 2.20 16.98 -21.11
C ARG A 320 3.34 16.40 -20.27
N MET A 321 3.18 15.17 -19.78
CA MET A 321 4.33 14.30 -19.56
C MET A 321 4.95 13.96 -20.91
N PRO A 322 6.27 13.97 -21.04
CA PRO A 322 6.93 13.57 -22.29
C PRO A 322 6.90 12.04 -22.38
N LEU A 323 5.81 11.49 -22.93
CA LEU A 323 5.74 10.11 -23.38
C LEU A 323 6.28 10.07 -24.82
N GLY A 324 7.61 10.13 -24.95
CA GLY A 324 8.27 9.67 -26.15
C GLY A 324 8.53 8.17 -26.03
N PRO A 325 8.42 7.38 -27.10
CA PRO A 325 8.94 6.01 -27.13
C PRO A 325 10.47 6.08 -27.16
N GLY A 326 11.08 6.41 -26.02
CA GLY A 326 12.50 6.23 -25.83
C GLY A 326 12.78 4.74 -25.84
N ARG A 327 13.67 4.28 -26.71
CA ARG A 327 14.31 2.97 -26.60
C ARG A 327 14.72 2.79 -25.14
N ARG A 328 14.00 1.94 -24.40
CA ARG A 328 14.46 1.48 -23.11
C ARG A 328 15.79 0.78 -23.35
N SER A 329 16.87 1.34 -22.87
CA SER A 329 18.05 0.56 -22.52
C SER A 329 17.53 -0.49 -21.54
N ALA A 330 17.61 -1.76 -21.92
CA ALA A 330 17.30 -2.86 -21.05
C ALA A 330 18.06 -2.62 -19.75
N SER A 331 17.34 -2.33 -18.67
CA SER A 331 17.95 -2.23 -17.35
C SER A 331 18.61 -3.58 -17.07
N PRO A 332 19.87 -3.61 -16.57
CA PRO A 332 20.52 -4.88 -16.27
C PRO A 332 19.62 -5.68 -15.34
N PRO A 333 19.54 -7.02 -15.50
CA PRO A 333 18.67 -7.86 -14.69
C PRO A 333 18.98 -7.60 -13.20
N THR A 334 17.99 -7.16 -12.46
CA THR A 334 18.07 -6.90 -11.02
C THR A 334 18.46 -8.21 -10.33
N LYS A 335 19.49 -8.17 -9.48
CA LYS A 335 19.83 -9.33 -8.66
C LYS A 335 18.58 -9.75 -7.87
N LYS A 336 18.33 -11.06 -7.71
CA LYS A 336 17.15 -11.61 -7.01
C LYS A 336 16.87 -10.88 -5.67
N LYS A 337 17.90 -10.41 -4.97
CA LYS A 337 17.84 -9.70 -3.70
C LYS A 337 17.26 -8.27 -3.80
N ASP A 338 17.27 -7.66 -4.98
CA ASP A 338 16.89 -6.26 -5.17
C ASP A 338 15.52 -6.12 -5.89
N ARG A 339 14.75 -7.22 -6.01
CA ARG A 339 13.44 -7.21 -6.66
C ARG A 339 12.37 -6.63 -5.74
N PRO A 340 11.44 -5.80 -6.27
CA PRO A 340 10.34 -5.24 -5.48
C PRO A 340 9.23 -6.25 -5.17
N ALA A 341 9.14 -7.34 -5.95
CA ALA A 341 8.11 -8.36 -5.79
C ALA A 341 8.25 -9.11 -4.45
N SER A 342 7.13 -9.40 -3.82
CA SER A 342 7.08 -10.11 -2.55
C SER A 342 5.72 -10.75 -2.31
N GLN A 343 5.70 -11.83 -1.54
CA GLN A 343 4.49 -12.48 -1.05
C GLN A 343 4.68 -12.85 0.41
N SER A 344 3.62 -12.82 1.19
CA SER A 344 3.59 -13.21 2.58
C SER A 344 2.23 -13.81 2.95
N ASP A 345 2.25 -15.04 3.42
CA ASP A 345 1.05 -15.71 3.93
C ASP A 345 0.56 -15.09 5.23
N GLU A 346 1.50 -14.70 6.13
CA GLU A 346 1.16 -14.06 7.40
C GLU A 346 0.49 -12.70 7.16
N SER A 347 0.95 -11.96 6.15
CA SER A 347 0.39 -10.66 5.79
C SER A 347 -0.78 -10.75 4.82
N GLN A 348 -1.07 -11.94 4.30
CA GLN A 348 -2.15 -12.23 3.35
C GLN A 348 -2.11 -11.30 2.12
N MET A 349 -0.91 -11.14 1.55
CA MET A 349 -0.69 -10.22 0.44
C MET A 349 0.39 -10.73 -0.51
N ALA A 350 0.16 -10.52 -1.81
CA ALA A 350 1.15 -10.67 -2.86
C ALA A 350 1.33 -9.35 -3.62
N CYS A 351 2.57 -8.90 -3.77
CA CYS A 351 2.96 -7.75 -4.57
C CYS A 351 3.80 -8.24 -5.74
N LEU A 352 3.20 -8.31 -6.91
CA LEU A 352 3.87 -8.59 -8.18
C LEU A 352 4.31 -7.25 -8.76
N ARG A 353 5.57 -7.10 -9.12
CA ARG A 353 6.09 -5.85 -9.67
C ARG A 353 7.34 -6.09 -10.51
N ASN A 354 7.32 -5.60 -11.74
CA ASN A 354 8.38 -5.83 -12.70
C ASN A 354 9.75 -5.34 -12.21
N ASN A 355 9.82 -4.06 -11.77
CA ASN A 355 11.07 -3.44 -11.36
C ASN A 355 10.82 -2.19 -10.48
N TRP A 356 11.91 -1.59 -9.96
CA TRP A 356 11.96 -0.31 -9.27
C TRP A 356 12.02 0.88 -10.25
N GLY A 357 11.06 1.04 -11.13
CA GLY A 357 11.04 2.14 -12.09
C GLY A 357 9.74 2.91 -12.06
N VAL A 358 9.78 4.19 -12.46
CA VAL A 358 8.57 4.94 -12.78
C VAL A 358 8.00 4.39 -14.08
N GLY A 359 6.72 4.03 -14.07
CA GLY A 359 6.04 3.42 -15.21
C GLY A 359 6.24 1.91 -15.33
N GLU A 360 6.83 1.24 -14.33
CA GLU A 360 6.83 -0.21 -14.26
C GLU A 360 5.44 -0.75 -13.87
N ASP A 361 5.15 -1.95 -14.38
CA ASP A 361 3.87 -2.59 -14.13
C ASP A 361 3.86 -3.24 -12.75
N SER A 362 2.70 -3.23 -12.09
CA SER A 362 2.49 -3.85 -10.79
C SER A 362 1.08 -4.39 -10.63
N CYS A 363 0.97 -5.51 -9.92
CA CYS A 363 -0.28 -6.10 -9.50
C CYS A 363 -0.16 -6.46 -8.01
N VAL A 364 -0.98 -5.87 -7.16
CA VAL A 364 -1.04 -6.20 -5.74
C VAL A 364 -2.34 -6.93 -5.47
N VAL A 365 -2.27 -8.07 -4.80
CA VAL A 365 -3.43 -8.83 -4.39
C VAL A 365 -3.41 -8.98 -2.87
N ALA A 366 -4.46 -8.50 -2.23
CA ALA A 366 -4.72 -8.68 -0.81
C ALA A 366 -5.81 -9.74 -0.63
N PHE A 367 -5.55 -10.74 0.21
CA PHE A 367 -6.44 -11.89 0.39
C PHE A 367 -6.76 -12.16 1.87
N ASP A 368 -6.92 -11.07 2.64
CA ASP A 368 -7.16 -11.03 4.09
C ASP A 368 -8.65 -11.20 4.48
N GLY A 369 -9.40 -11.93 3.70
CA GLY A 369 -10.81 -12.20 3.95
C GLY A 369 -11.41 -13.16 2.93
N THR A 370 -12.72 -13.21 2.87
CA THR A 370 -13.46 -14.03 1.90
C THR A 370 -13.49 -13.41 0.50
N MET A 371 -13.21 -12.10 0.40
CA MET A 371 -13.17 -11.35 -0.87
C MET A 371 -11.79 -10.72 -1.07
N PRO A 372 -10.96 -11.26 -1.96
CA PRO A 372 -9.68 -10.65 -2.30
C PRO A 372 -9.85 -9.27 -2.92
N ARG A 373 -8.84 -8.43 -2.75
CA ARG A 373 -8.76 -7.10 -3.39
C ARG A 373 -7.60 -7.09 -4.36
N ILE A 374 -7.76 -6.42 -5.49
CA ILE A 374 -6.74 -6.28 -6.51
C ILE A 374 -6.42 -4.82 -6.77
N ASP A 375 -5.15 -4.54 -7.05
CA ASP A 375 -4.66 -3.25 -7.51
C ASP A 375 -3.72 -3.47 -8.68
N LEU A 376 -4.06 -2.90 -9.83
CA LEU A 376 -3.32 -3.09 -11.06
C LEU A 376 -2.92 -1.75 -11.63
N ALA A 377 -1.62 -1.56 -11.84
CA ALA A 377 -1.07 -0.38 -12.50
C ALA A 377 -0.08 -0.80 -13.59
N ALA A 378 -0.14 -0.11 -14.72
CA ALA A 378 0.80 -0.30 -15.81
C ALA A 378 1.17 1.05 -16.44
N PHE A 379 2.44 1.20 -16.85
CA PHE A 379 2.98 2.46 -17.36
C PHE A 379 2.75 3.67 -16.45
N GLY A 380 2.70 3.44 -15.13
CA GLY A 380 2.47 4.47 -14.13
C GLY A 380 1.03 4.94 -13.97
N VAL A 381 0.09 4.26 -14.64
CA VAL A 381 -1.36 4.54 -14.57
C VAL A 381 -2.06 3.42 -13.83
N PRO A 382 -2.89 3.70 -12.82
CA PRO A 382 -3.78 2.71 -12.23
C PRO A 382 -4.89 2.34 -13.23
N TRP A 383 -5.22 1.04 -13.31
CA TRP A 383 -6.27 0.50 -14.16
C TRP A 383 -7.40 -0.14 -13.36
N ALA A 384 -7.04 -0.84 -12.28
CA ALA A 384 -8.00 -1.49 -11.41
C ALA A 384 -7.59 -1.29 -9.95
N SER A 385 -8.55 -1.08 -9.04
CA SER A 385 -8.31 -1.01 -7.60
C SER A 385 -9.60 -1.24 -6.83
N GLY A 386 -9.64 -2.25 -5.97
CA GLY A 386 -10.78 -2.57 -5.11
C GLY A 386 -11.05 -4.06 -4.98
N ASP A 387 -12.31 -4.40 -4.68
CA ASP A 387 -12.74 -5.76 -4.43
C ASP A 387 -12.80 -6.60 -5.71
N TRP A 388 -12.11 -7.74 -5.72
CA TRP A 388 -12.16 -8.71 -6.81
C TRP A 388 -13.27 -9.72 -6.53
N VAL A 389 -14.49 -9.37 -6.95
CA VAL A 389 -15.71 -10.10 -6.64
C VAL A 389 -15.83 -11.36 -7.49
N THR A 390 -16.34 -12.44 -6.90
CA THR A 390 -16.69 -13.69 -7.59
C THR A 390 -18.09 -14.15 -7.22
N GLU A 391 -18.78 -14.72 -8.20
CA GLU A 391 -20.05 -15.43 -8.02
C GLU A 391 -19.94 -16.80 -8.68
N THR A 392 -20.13 -17.87 -7.91
CA THR A 392 -20.09 -19.24 -8.42
C THR A 392 -21.45 -19.92 -8.17
N ARG A 393 -21.98 -20.56 -9.21
CA ARG A 393 -23.18 -21.37 -9.12
C ARG A 393 -22.88 -22.80 -9.52
N ILE A 394 -23.38 -23.74 -8.72
CA ILE A 394 -23.25 -25.17 -8.95
C ILE A 394 -24.66 -25.73 -9.13
N ASN A 395 -24.93 -26.37 -10.27
CA ASN A 395 -26.27 -26.84 -10.62
C ASN A 395 -27.35 -25.75 -10.47
N GLY A 396 -27.00 -24.48 -10.81
CA GLY A 396 -27.86 -23.31 -10.72
C GLY A 396 -27.97 -22.68 -9.33
N GLN A 397 -27.42 -23.29 -8.29
CA GLN A 397 -27.46 -22.75 -6.92
C GLN A 397 -26.21 -21.92 -6.62
N LEU A 398 -26.40 -20.71 -6.08
CA LEU A 398 -25.31 -19.85 -5.66
C LEU A 398 -24.56 -20.47 -4.48
N VAL A 399 -23.22 -20.54 -4.60
CA VAL A 399 -22.34 -20.99 -3.52
C VAL A 399 -21.44 -19.81 -3.12
N PRO A 400 -21.66 -19.23 -1.93
CA PRO A 400 -20.87 -18.10 -1.49
C PRO A 400 -19.45 -18.52 -1.06
N VAL A 401 -18.48 -17.63 -1.22
CA VAL A 401 -17.16 -17.79 -0.62
C VAL A 401 -17.27 -17.49 0.88
N THR A 402 -17.11 -18.50 1.71
CA THR A 402 -17.19 -18.39 3.18
C THR A 402 -15.86 -18.62 3.87
N ASN A 403 -14.92 -19.26 3.18
CA ASN A 403 -13.59 -19.56 3.68
C ASN A 403 -12.58 -18.48 3.27
N GLU A 404 -11.53 -18.35 4.07
CA GLU A 404 -10.41 -17.48 3.77
C GLU A 404 -9.60 -18.04 2.60
N TRP A 405 -8.94 -17.14 1.88
CA TRP A 405 -8.00 -17.48 0.82
C TRP A 405 -6.61 -17.78 1.39
N ARG A 406 -5.89 -18.68 0.75
CA ARG A 406 -4.47 -18.94 1.02
C ARG A 406 -3.66 -18.90 -0.26
N CYS A 407 -2.41 -18.48 -0.17
CA CYS A 407 -1.49 -18.61 -1.30
C CYS A 407 -0.90 -20.02 -1.31
N CYS A 408 -1.16 -20.78 -2.36
CA CYS A 408 -0.66 -22.15 -2.52
C CYS A 408 0.61 -22.21 -3.37
N CYS A 409 0.83 -21.20 -4.26
CA CYS A 409 2.04 -21.11 -5.05
C CYS A 409 2.48 -19.65 -5.20
N TRP A 410 3.77 -19.40 -5.05
CA TRP A 410 4.43 -18.12 -5.33
C TRP A 410 5.74 -18.35 -6.06
N CYS A 411 5.91 -17.68 -7.18
CA CYS A 411 7.16 -17.64 -7.92
C CYS A 411 7.48 -16.21 -8.38
N SER A 412 8.74 -15.85 -8.34
CA SER A 412 9.25 -14.57 -8.85
C SER A 412 10.63 -14.81 -9.44
N ASP A 413 10.74 -14.76 -10.75
CA ASP A 413 11.99 -15.01 -11.48
C ASP A 413 12.34 -13.86 -12.46
N SER A 414 13.11 -14.14 -13.52
CA SER A 414 13.50 -13.15 -14.53
C SER A 414 12.39 -12.82 -15.50
N ASP A 415 11.42 -13.69 -15.69
CA ASP A 415 10.44 -13.63 -16.76
C ASP A 415 9.06 -13.19 -16.28
N ALA A 416 8.69 -13.59 -15.06
CA ALA A 416 7.40 -13.25 -14.47
C ALA A 416 7.41 -13.23 -12.94
N ASP A 417 6.38 -12.61 -12.38
CA ASP A 417 5.90 -12.87 -11.03
C ASP A 417 4.58 -13.64 -11.12
N TYR A 418 4.41 -14.65 -10.29
CA TYR A 418 3.22 -15.50 -10.27
C TYR A 418 2.76 -15.76 -8.84
N ALA A 419 1.46 -15.66 -8.64
CA ALA A 419 0.78 -16.03 -7.40
C ALA A 419 -0.43 -16.90 -7.70
N GLU A 420 -0.66 -17.92 -6.87
CA GLU A 420 -1.82 -18.77 -6.92
C GLU A 420 -2.50 -18.81 -5.57
N LEU A 421 -3.78 -18.43 -5.55
CA LEU A 421 -4.61 -18.36 -4.36
C LEU A 421 -5.69 -19.44 -4.44
N GLU A 422 -6.00 -20.07 -3.33
CA GLU A 422 -7.00 -21.11 -3.22
C GLU A 422 -7.98 -20.81 -2.09
N THR A 423 -9.27 -21.12 -2.32
CA THR A 423 -10.30 -21.18 -1.29
C THR A 423 -11.25 -22.35 -1.55
N GLN A 424 -11.83 -22.88 -0.48
CA GLN A 424 -12.86 -23.92 -0.57
C GLN A 424 -14.24 -23.26 -0.60
N LEU A 425 -15.03 -23.52 -1.63
CA LEU A 425 -16.43 -23.10 -1.71
C LEU A 425 -17.36 -24.05 -0.95
N SER A 426 -17.05 -25.36 -1.01
CA SER A 426 -17.71 -26.42 -0.23
C SER A 426 -16.73 -27.58 -0.04
N ASP A 427 -17.12 -28.66 0.63
CA ASP A 427 -16.27 -29.82 0.87
C ASP A 427 -15.73 -30.43 -0.44
N ASP A 428 -16.50 -30.35 -1.51
CA ASP A 428 -16.18 -30.93 -2.81
C ASP A 428 -15.75 -29.91 -3.88
N VAL A 429 -15.84 -28.61 -3.61
CA VAL A 429 -15.59 -27.57 -4.62
C VAL A 429 -14.53 -26.60 -4.21
N THR A 430 -13.51 -26.50 -5.04
CA THR A 430 -12.38 -25.58 -4.89
C THR A 430 -12.45 -24.46 -5.92
N LEU A 431 -12.13 -23.25 -5.50
CA LEU A 431 -11.85 -22.12 -6.37
C LEU A 431 -10.37 -21.76 -6.26
N LEU A 432 -9.68 -21.83 -7.38
CA LEU A 432 -8.28 -21.47 -7.53
C LEU A 432 -8.19 -20.19 -8.36
N ARG A 433 -7.34 -19.26 -7.97
CA ARG A 433 -7.11 -17.98 -8.65
C ARG A 433 -5.63 -17.80 -8.97
N GLN A 434 -5.30 -17.68 -10.24
CA GLN A 434 -3.94 -17.48 -10.71
C GLN A 434 -3.75 -16.04 -11.18
N VAL A 435 -2.62 -15.47 -10.82
CA VAL A 435 -2.19 -14.11 -11.21
C VAL A 435 -0.77 -14.19 -11.72
N LEU A 436 -0.54 -13.88 -12.98
CA LEU A 436 0.78 -13.75 -13.57
C LEU A 436 0.99 -12.33 -14.09
N LEU A 437 2.09 -11.70 -13.71
CA LEU A 437 2.59 -10.45 -14.27
C LEU A 437 3.88 -10.71 -15.06
N SER A 438 3.83 -10.52 -16.38
CA SER A 438 5.01 -10.64 -17.23
C SER A 438 5.96 -9.46 -17.00
N ARG A 439 7.27 -9.75 -16.87
CA ARG A 439 8.27 -8.69 -16.64
C ARG A 439 8.65 -7.92 -17.90
N ALA A 440 8.65 -8.57 -19.05
CA ALA A 440 9.13 -8.00 -20.31
C ALA A 440 8.00 -7.58 -21.24
N ASP A 441 6.89 -8.29 -21.21
CA ASP A 441 5.86 -8.20 -22.24
C ASP A 441 4.68 -7.30 -21.90
N HIS A 442 4.66 -6.70 -20.73
CA HIS A 442 3.57 -5.82 -20.32
C HIS A 442 2.18 -6.44 -20.45
N PHE A 443 1.99 -7.63 -19.91
CA PHE A 443 0.68 -8.23 -19.76
C PHE A 443 0.47 -8.82 -18.37
N VAL A 444 -0.79 -8.96 -18.01
CA VAL A 444 -1.25 -9.69 -16.84
C VAL A 444 -2.20 -10.77 -17.30
N LEU A 445 -2.03 -11.98 -16.78
CA LEU A 445 -2.97 -13.08 -16.94
C LEU A 445 -3.63 -13.35 -15.58
N LEU A 446 -4.96 -13.26 -15.56
CA LEU A 446 -5.81 -13.55 -14.41
C LEU A 446 -6.66 -14.78 -14.77
N VAL A 447 -6.68 -15.78 -13.92
CA VAL A 447 -7.46 -17.00 -14.18
C VAL A 447 -8.19 -17.44 -12.93
N ASP A 448 -9.49 -17.58 -13.00
CA ASP A 448 -10.26 -18.32 -12.00
C ASP A 448 -10.54 -19.73 -12.48
N ILE A 449 -10.36 -20.71 -11.61
CA ILE A 449 -10.57 -22.13 -11.90
C ILE A 449 -11.49 -22.69 -10.83
N VAL A 450 -12.67 -23.14 -11.24
CA VAL A 450 -13.63 -23.82 -10.37
C VAL A 450 -13.56 -25.32 -10.66
N GLN A 451 -13.31 -26.10 -9.63
CA GLN A 451 -13.25 -27.56 -9.76
C GLN A 451 -14.13 -28.23 -8.70
N SER A 452 -15.00 -29.14 -9.17
CA SER A 452 -15.80 -29.99 -8.31
C SER A 452 -15.28 -31.43 -8.36
N LYS A 453 -15.17 -32.05 -7.19
CA LYS A 453 -14.86 -33.47 -7.02
C LYS A 453 -16.13 -34.34 -7.00
N SER A 454 -17.30 -33.72 -6.90
CA SER A 454 -18.58 -34.41 -6.85
C SER A 454 -18.98 -34.91 -8.27
N PRO A 455 -19.29 -36.20 -8.44
CA PRO A 455 -19.81 -36.73 -9.69
C PRO A 455 -21.23 -36.24 -10.01
N GLU A 456 -21.92 -35.64 -9.03
CA GLU A 456 -23.28 -35.09 -9.20
C GLU A 456 -23.27 -33.67 -9.78
N THR A 457 -22.11 -33.06 -9.98
CA THR A 457 -22.00 -31.75 -10.61
C THR A 457 -22.27 -31.88 -12.10
N THR A 458 -23.35 -31.27 -12.54
CA THR A 458 -23.82 -31.27 -13.93
C THR A 458 -23.78 -29.88 -14.58
N GLY A 459 -23.28 -28.88 -13.87
CA GLY A 459 -23.10 -27.53 -14.40
C GLY A 459 -22.43 -26.60 -13.41
N LEU A 460 -21.46 -25.86 -13.92
CA LEU A 460 -20.77 -24.79 -13.23
C LEU A 460 -21.01 -23.47 -13.97
N GLN A 461 -21.31 -22.42 -13.23
CA GLN A 461 -21.33 -21.04 -13.71
C GLN A 461 -20.43 -20.23 -12.80
N HIS A 462 -19.56 -19.44 -13.38
CA HIS A 462 -18.64 -18.59 -12.65
C HIS A 462 -18.55 -17.22 -13.27
N THR A 463 -18.60 -16.20 -12.42
CA THR A 463 -18.41 -14.81 -12.81
C THR A 463 -17.33 -14.21 -11.95
N MET A 464 -16.32 -13.59 -12.56
CA MET A 464 -15.37 -12.73 -11.89
C MET A 464 -15.59 -11.28 -12.31
N SER A 465 -15.50 -10.36 -11.35
CA SER A 465 -15.62 -8.92 -11.56
C SER A 465 -14.42 -8.20 -10.98
N ILE A 466 -13.71 -7.45 -11.82
CA ILE A 466 -12.50 -6.70 -11.48
C ILE A 466 -12.86 -5.22 -11.51
N PRO A 467 -12.76 -4.50 -10.37
CA PRO A 467 -13.12 -3.10 -10.30
C PRO A 467 -12.13 -2.25 -11.09
N LEU A 468 -12.63 -1.32 -11.88
CA LEU A 468 -11.83 -0.36 -12.64
C LEU A 468 -11.76 0.99 -11.90
N VAL A 469 -10.70 1.76 -12.17
CA VAL A 469 -10.58 3.11 -11.62
C VAL A 469 -11.38 4.11 -12.44
N ASP A 470 -11.72 5.27 -11.86
CA ASP A 470 -12.43 6.34 -12.53
C ASP A 470 -11.71 6.89 -13.77
N GLY A 471 -12.47 7.38 -14.73
CA GLY A 471 -11.95 8.10 -15.91
C GLY A 471 -11.46 7.21 -17.05
N ILE A 472 -11.90 5.96 -17.08
CA ILE A 472 -11.66 5.02 -18.18
C ILE A 472 -12.77 5.08 -19.23
N GLU A 473 -12.40 4.72 -20.46
CA GLU A 473 -13.31 4.67 -21.60
C GLU A 473 -13.26 3.27 -22.23
N PRO A 474 -14.27 2.41 -21.97
CA PRO A 474 -14.32 1.07 -22.56
C PRO A 474 -14.92 1.12 -23.98
N ALA A 475 -14.41 0.27 -24.85
CA ALA A 475 -14.93 0.08 -26.20
C ALA A 475 -14.84 -1.40 -26.62
N GLN A 476 -15.94 -1.98 -27.03
CA GLN A 476 -15.99 -3.36 -27.54
C GLN A 476 -15.59 -3.39 -29.02
N ASP A 477 -14.88 -4.42 -29.43
CA ASP A 477 -14.67 -4.73 -30.84
C ASP A 477 -16.00 -5.19 -31.49
N ALA A 478 -16.22 -4.79 -32.74
CA ALA A 478 -17.50 -5.06 -33.41
C ALA A 478 -17.68 -6.55 -33.84
N VAL A 479 -16.59 -7.29 -33.95
CA VAL A 479 -16.57 -8.66 -34.52
C VAL A 479 -16.21 -9.69 -33.44
N THR A 480 -15.31 -9.31 -32.56
CA THR A 480 -14.75 -10.22 -31.55
C THR A 480 -15.25 -9.87 -30.14
N ARG A 481 -14.96 -10.73 -29.18
CA ARG A 481 -15.20 -10.48 -27.75
C ARG A 481 -14.07 -9.67 -27.09
N GLU A 482 -13.17 -9.08 -27.88
CA GLU A 482 -12.16 -8.18 -27.37
C GLU A 482 -12.78 -6.89 -26.85
N TRP A 483 -12.29 -6.41 -25.73
CA TRP A 483 -12.54 -5.07 -25.25
C TRP A 483 -11.24 -4.26 -25.22
N ALA A 484 -11.35 -2.97 -25.45
CA ALA A 484 -10.30 -2.02 -25.23
C ALA A 484 -10.71 -1.01 -24.18
N ILE A 485 -9.84 -0.73 -23.24
CA ILE A 485 -10.04 0.27 -22.20
C ILE A 485 -8.99 1.37 -22.43
N THR A 486 -9.42 2.64 -22.45
CA THR A 486 -8.52 3.75 -22.76
C THR A 486 -8.44 4.72 -21.59
N VAL A 487 -7.23 5.14 -21.25
CA VAL A 487 -6.94 6.23 -20.31
C VAL A 487 -5.95 7.18 -20.98
N GLY A 488 -6.44 8.34 -21.39
CA GLY A 488 -5.63 9.31 -22.15
C GLY A 488 -5.10 8.72 -23.46
N ARG A 489 -3.80 8.38 -23.52
CA ARG A 489 -3.16 7.78 -24.71
C ARG A 489 -2.82 6.30 -24.54
N LEU A 490 -3.00 5.78 -23.37
CA LEU A 490 -2.76 4.37 -23.06
C LEU A 490 -4.00 3.56 -23.37
N ARG A 491 -3.78 2.33 -23.81
CA ARG A 491 -4.84 1.38 -24.14
C ARG A 491 -4.49 0.02 -23.55
N LEU A 492 -5.40 -0.49 -22.76
CA LEU A 492 -5.44 -1.86 -22.29
C LEU A 492 -6.35 -2.66 -23.22
N ARG A 493 -5.92 -3.83 -23.67
CA ARG A 493 -6.74 -4.79 -24.42
C ARG A 493 -7.09 -5.95 -23.52
N VAL A 494 -8.34 -6.40 -23.57
CA VAL A 494 -8.90 -7.42 -22.68
C VAL A 494 -9.42 -8.59 -23.52
N PHE A 495 -8.92 -9.79 -23.23
CA PHE A 495 -9.24 -11.00 -23.99
C PHE A 495 -9.76 -12.11 -23.07
N PRO A 496 -11.02 -12.58 -23.24
CA PRO A 496 -11.57 -13.71 -22.51
C PRO A 496 -11.17 -15.02 -23.20
N LEU A 497 -9.96 -15.53 -22.91
CA LEU A 497 -9.41 -16.67 -23.65
C LEU A 497 -10.22 -17.96 -23.51
N GLY A 498 -11.06 -18.06 -22.46
CA GLY A 498 -11.96 -19.19 -22.24
C GLY A 498 -13.15 -19.23 -23.20
N LEU A 499 -13.50 -18.08 -23.79
CA LEU A 499 -14.62 -17.94 -24.74
C LEU A 499 -14.14 -17.97 -26.18
N GLU A 500 -15.05 -18.34 -27.11
CA GLU A 500 -14.79 -18.23 -28.55
C GLU A 500 -14.48 -16.77 -28.94
N GLN A 501 -13.64 -16.59 -29.96
CA GLN A 501 -13.22 -15.24 -30.38
C GLN A 501 -14.37 -14.41 -30.93
N GLU A 502 -15.20 -15.03 -31.76
CA GLU A 502 -16.33 -14.34 -32.38
C GLU A 502 -17.46 -14.12 -31.40
N SER A 503 -18.14 -12.97 -31.57
CA SER A 503 -19.26 -12.57 -30.69
C SER A 503 -20.60 -13.23 -31.01
N VAL A 504 -20.62 -14.31 -31.81
CA VAL A 504 -21.85 -14.87 -32.42
C VAL A 504 -22.63 -15.77 -31.46
N ASP A 505 -21.95 -16.49 -30.56
CA ASP A 505 -22.58 -17.37 -29.60
C ASP A 505 -22.34 -16.92 -28.15
N ARG A 506 -23.42 -16.88 -27.36
CA ARG A 506 -23.39 -16.50 -25.95
C ARG A 506 -23.62 -17.68 -25.00
N ALA A 507 -23.74 -18.90 -25.52
CA ALA A 507 -24.11 -20.06 -24.72
C ALA A 507 -23.09 -20.35 -23.60
N ASP A 508 -21.78 -20.14 -23.85
CA ASP A 508 -20.73 -20.48 -22.90
C ASP A 508 -20.28 -19.33 -21.98
N GLY A 509 -20.81 -18.12 -22.21
CA GLY A 509 -20.51 -16.96 -21.37
C GLY A 509 -20.40 -15.63 -22.09
N SER A 510 -19.95 -14.61 -21.36
CA SER A 510 -19.81 -13.24 -21.85
C SER A 510 -18.66 -12.50 -21.18
N LEU A 511 -18.09 -11.53 -21.89
CA LEU A 511 -17.24 -10.48 -21.33
C LEU A 511 -17.95 -9.15 -21.49
N VAL A 512 -18.15 -8.44 -20.39
CA VAL A 512 -18.74 -7.10 -20.35
C VAL A 512 -17.74 -6.17 -19.64
N VAL A 513 -17.48 -5.02 -20.25
CA VAL A 513 -16.66 -3.98 -19.61
C VAL A 513 -17.50 -2.71 -19.51
N THR A 514 -17.68 -2.25 -18.30
CA THR A 514 -18.31 -0.97 -17.97
C THR A 514 -17.27 0.05 -17.57
N ASN A 515 -17.68 1.25 -17.18
CA ASN A 515 -16.76 2.24 -16.62
C ASN A 515 -16.23 1.82 -15.24
N ASP A 516 -16.92 0.90 -14.56
CA ASP A 516 -16.64 0.55 -13.16
C ASP A 516 -16.00 -0.83 -13.00
N ALA A 517 -16.20 -1.74 -13.97
CA ALA A 517 -15.70 -3.11 -13.85
C ALA A 517 -15.48 -3.83 -15.18
N ILE A 518 -14.57 -4.83 -15.16
CA ILE A 518 -14.47 -5.90 -16.14
C ILE A 518 -15.18 -7.12 -15.56
N GLU A 519 -16.22 -7.61 -16.21
CA GLU A 519 -16.99 -8.77 -15.78
C GLU A 519 -16.85 -9.89 -16.80
N LEU A 520 -16.25 -11.03 -16.40
CA LEU A 520 -16.16 -12.25 -17.18
C LEU A 520 -17.06 -13.31 -16.56
N ALA A 521 -18.12 -13.71 -17.28
CA ALA A 521 -18.99 -14.80 -16.92
C ALA A 521 -18.75 -15.98 -17.86
N GLN A 522 -18.59 -17.19 -17.31
CA GLN A 522 -18.45 -18.44 -18.07
C GLN A 522 -19.29 -19.55 -17.43
N GLN A 523 -19.67 -20.54 -18.25
CA GLN A 523 -20.40 -21.72 -17.78
C GLN A 523 -19.98 -22.98 -18.55
N THR A 524 -20.18 -24.12 -17.90
CA THR A 524 -19.96 -25.44 -18.48
C THR A 524 -20.94 -26.46 -17.90
N SER A 525 -21.22 -27.53 -18.63
CA SER A 525 -21.94 -28.72 -18.13
C SER A 525 -21.00 -29.70 -17.42
N ASP A 526 -19.70 -29.43 -17.41
CA ASP A 526 -18.68 -30.30 -16.79
C ASP A 526 -18.46 -29.92 -15.32
N ASN A 527 -17.63 -30.71 -14.63
CA ASN A 527 -17.26 -30.51 -13.23
C ASN A 527 -15.99 -29.66 -13.04
N GLY A 528 -15.40 -29.12 -14.10
CA GLY A 528 -14.25 -28.23 -14.09
C GLY A 528 -14.44 -27.07 -15.07
N LEU A 529 -14.13 -25.85 -14.63
CA LEU A 529 -14.27 -24.62 -15.41
C LEU A 529 -13.03 -23.76 -15.24
N VAL A 530 -12.40 -23.35 -16.34
CA VAL A 530 -11.21 -22.50 -16.38
C VAL A 530 -11.53 -21.19 -17.09
N CYS A 531 -11.38 -20.05 -16.41
CA CYS A 531 -11.80 -18.71 -16.84
C CYS A 531 -10.58 -17.78 -17.03
N PRO A 532 -9.78 -17.92 -18.08
CA PRO A 532 -8.59 -17.10 -18.29
C PRO A 532 -8.95 -15.74 -18.93
N LEU A 533 -8.49 -14.68 -18.29
CA LEU A 533 -8.59 -13.30 -18.73
C LEU A 533 -7.19 -12.72 -18.96
N PHE A 534 -6.88 -12.37 -20.20
CA PHE A 534 -5.59 -11.79 -20.57
C PHE A 534 -5.71 -10.29 -20.77
N LEU A 535 -4.87 -9.53 -20.08
CA LEU A 535 -4.82 -8.06 -20.07
C LEU A 535 -3.50 -7.62 -20.72
N ASP A 536 -3.56 -7.05 -21.94
CA ASP A 536 -2.39 -6.57 -22.69
C ASP A 536 -2.26 -5.05 -22.61
N PHE A 537 -1.21 -4.58 -21.95
CA PHE A 537 -0.88 -3.16 -21.80
C PHE A 537 0.12 -2.65 -22.85
N SER A 538 0.69 -3.55 -23.67
CA SER A 538 1.80 -3.19 -24.56
C SER A 538 1.41 -2.14 -25.61
N PRO A 539 2.05 -0.96 -25.63
CA PRO A 539 1.81 0.03 -26.68
C PRO A 539 2.19 -0.47 -28.07
N ALA A 540 3.14 -1.41 -28.17
CA ALA A 540 3.58 -1.99 -29.43
C ALA A 540 2.50 -2.88 -30.08
N ARG A 541 1.63 -3.47 -29.24
CA ARG A 541 0.59 -4.39 -29.70
C ARG A 541 -0.81 -3.77 -29.78
N ARG A 542 -0.99 -2.50 -29.39
CA ARG A 542 -2.30 -1.85 -29.28
C ARG A 542 -3.18 -1.86 -30.53
N LYS A 543 -2.58 -2.02 -31.72
CA LYS A 543 -3.27 -2.03 -33.03
C LYS A 543 -3.00 -3.28 -33.84
N LYS A 544 -2.29 -4.26 -33.27
CA LYS A 544 -1.99 -5.52 -33.96
C LYS A 544 -3.21 -6.43 -34.00
N GLY A 545 -3.37 -7.17 -35.09
CA GLY A 545 -4.39 -8.19 -35.22
C GLY A 545 -4.25 -9.24 -34.12
N VAL A 546 -5.36 -9.77 -33.66
CA VAL A 546 -5.42 -10.77 -32.59
C VAL A 546 -6.16 -12.01 -33.06
N ALA A 547 -5.74 -13.16 -32.56
CA ALA A 547 -6.46 -14.41 -32.65
C ALA A 547 -6.25 -15.24 -31.37
N TRP A 548 -7.30 -15.83 -30.86
CA TRP A 548 -7.20 -16.81 -29.78
C TRP A 548 -8.11 -18.00 -30.04
N SER A 549 -7.73 -19.17 -29.53
CA SER A 549 -8.46 -20.42 -29.71
C SER A 549 -8.14 -21.42 -28.62
N GLY A 550 -9.00 -22.42 -28.46
CA GLY A 550 -8.71 -23.63 -27.73
C GLY A 550 -7.56 -24.40 -28.36
N VAL A 551 -6.81 -25.14 -27.53
CA VAL A 551 -5.73 -26.05 -27.94
C VAL A 551 -6.13 -27.45 -27.55
N THR A 552 -5.98 -28.38 -28.49
CA THR A 552 -6.16 -29.81 -28.22
C THR A 552 -5.05 -30.33 -27.31
N ILE A 553 -5.43 -30.98 -26.22
CA ILE A 553 -4.52 -31.64 -25.28
C ILE A 553 -4.73 -33.14 -25.39
N ALA A 554 -3.64 -33.86 -25.43
CA ALA A 554 -3.68 -35.32 -25.53
C ALA A 554 -2.85 -35.97 -24.42
N GLU A 555 -3.32 -37.13 -23.95
CA GLU A 555 -2.63 -38.04 -23.04
C GLU A 555 -2.69 -39.44 -23.61
N ASP A 556 -1.55 -40.08 -23.81
CA ASP A 556 -1.43 -41.42 -24.40
C ASP A 556 -2.25 -41.60 -25.71
N GLY A 557 -2.18 -40.58 -26.59
CA GLY A 557 -2.91 -40.59 -27.87
C GLY A 557 -4.41 -40.30 -27.79
N ARG A 558 -4.99 -40.12 -26.59
CA ARG A 558 -6.39 -39.74 -26.36
C ARG A 558 -6.52 -38.23 -26.21
N THR A 559 -7.39 -37.61 -26.97
CA THR A 559 -7.79 -36.20 -26.74
C THR A 559 -8.55 -36.09 -25.44
N LEU A 560 -8.14 -35.12 -24.58
CA LEU A 560 -8.75 -34.89 -23.30
C LEU A 560 -9.93 -33.89 -23.41
N PRO A 561 -11.01 -34.10 -22.62
CA PRO A 561 -12.06 -33.11 -22.48
C PRO A 561 -11.60 -31.92 -21.65
N ALA A 562 -12.34 -30.81 -21.74
CA ALA A 562 -12.05 -29.56 -21.00
C ALA A 562 -12.14 -29.73 -19.48
N SER A 563 -12.86 -30.76 -19.00
CA SER A 563 -12.94 -31.14 -17.59
C SER A 563 -11.69 -31.82 -17.03
N GLU A 564 -10.80 -32.33 -17.91
CA GLU A 564 -9.52 -32.91 -17.50
C GLU A 564 -8.34 -31.96 -17.72
N ALA A 565 -8.37 -31.13 -18.79
CA ALA A 565 -7.33 -30.18 -19.10
C ALA A 565 -7.84 -29.06 -20.01
N SER A 566 -7.41 -27.83 -19.78
CA SER A 566 -7.74 -26.66 -20.59
C SER A 566 -6.49 -26.04 -21.18
N GLY A 567 -6.47 -25.85 -22.50
CA GLY A 567 -5.38 -25.17 -23.21
C GLY A 567 -5.91 -24.04 -24.07
N ARG A 568 -5.23 -22.91 -24.03
CA ARG A 568 -5.57 -21.71 -24.78
C ARG A 568 -4.34 -21.14 -25.47
N ARG A 569 -4.47 -20.77 -26.73
CA ARG A 569 -3.45 -20.07 -27.49
C ARG A 569 -3.93 -18.66 -27.80
N LEU A 570 -3.08 -17.67 -27.53
CA LEU A 570 -3.30 -16.27 -27.91
C LEU A 570 -2.19 -15.83 -28.86
N ARG A 571 -2.56 -15.15 -29.93
CA ARG A 571 -1.64 -14.48 -30.86
C ARG A 571 -2.01 -13.00 -31.00
N ILE A 572 -1.04 -12.10 -30.80
CA ILE A 572 -1.18 -10.66 -31.04
C ILE A 572 -0.03 -10.21 -31.94
N GLY A 573 -0.31 -10.02 -33.22
CA GLY A 573 0.72 -9.75 -34.21
C GLY A 573 1.69 -10.92 -34.34
N ASP A 574 2.96 -10.71 -34.00
CA ASP A 574 4.03 -11.71 -34.08
C ASP A 574 4.25 -12.45 -32.76
N HIS A 575 3.67 -11.98 -31.66
CA HIS A 575 3.76 -12.61 -30.35
C HIS A 575 2.67 -13.66 -30.16
N GLN A 576 3.02 -14.78 -29.54
CA GLN A 576 2.09 -15.85 -29.29
C GLN A 576 2.36 -16.47 -27.91
N TRP A 577 1.29 -16.78 -27.17
CA TRP A 577 1.37 -17.42 -25.85
C TRP A 577 0.48 -18.65 -25.79
N LEU A 578 0.93 -19.63 -25.01
CA LEU A 578 0.17 -20.78 -24.58
C LEU A 578 -0.15 -20.60 -23.10
N TYR A 579 -1.40 -20.83 -22.74
CA TYR A 579 -1.84 -21.13 -21.38
C TYR A 579 -2.35 -22.58 -21.36
N LEU A 580 -1.83 -23.40 -20.46
CA LEU A 580 -2.26 -24.78 -20.22
C LEU A 580 -2.49 -24.97 -18.71
N HIS A 581 -3.64 -25.54 -18.35
CA HIS A 581 -3.91 -25.96 -16.96
C HIS A 581 -4.54 -27.36 -16.95
N ASN A 582 -3.99 -28.23 -16.13
CA ASN A 582 -4.41 -29.61 -15.94
C ASN A 582 -5.28 -29.73 -14.70
N LEU A 583 -6.58 -29.96 -14.89
CA LEU A 583 -7.56 -30.12 -13.82
C LEU A 583 -7.44 -31.47 -13.10
N THR A 584 -6.85 -32.44 -13.74
CA THR A 584 -6.61 -33.78 -13.17
C THR A 584 -5.14 -34.15 -13.30
N ARG A 585 -4.64 -34.95 -12.38
CA ARG A 585 -3.26 -35.45 -12.42
C ARG A 585 -3.07 -36.45 -13.56
N SER A 586 -1.87 -36.46 -14.15
CA SER A 586 -1.44 -37.40 -15.16
C SER A 586 -0.14 -38.05 -14.75
N GLU A 587 -0.07 -39.38 -14.83
CA GLU A 587 1.17 -40.16 -14.66
C GLU A 587 2.00 -40.24 -15.94
N MET A 588 1.36 -40.06 -17.10
CA MET A 588 1.98 -40.21 -18.42
C MET A 588 2.44 -38.89 -19.02
N GLY A 589 2.09 -37.76 -18.39
CA GLY A 589 2.28 -36.42 -18.95
C GLY A 589 1.29 -36.13 -20.07
N ARG A 590 1.15 -34.84 -20.42
CA ARG A 590 0.22 -34.36 -21.44
C ARG A 590 0.94 -33.62 -22.55
N THR A 591 0.40 -33.70 -23.74
CA THR A 591 0.98 -33.06 -24.93
C THR A 591 0.02 -32.01 -25.49
N ALA A 592 0.53 -30.79 -25.70
CA ALA A 592 -0.19 -29.69 -26.33
C ALA A 592 0.76 -28.92 -27.26
N LEU A 593 0.42 -28.73 -28.54
CA LEU A 593 1.25 -28.02 -29.53
C LEU A 593 2.71 -28.53 -29.60
N GLY A 594 2.91 -29.84 -29.39
CA GLY A 594 4.25 -30.43 -29.38
C GLY A 594 5.01 -30.34 -28.06
N LEU A 595 4.55 -29.59 -27.09
CA LEU A 595 5.07 -29.59 -25.73
C LEU A 595 4.53 -30.82 -24.99
N HIS A 596 5.43 -31.66 -24.46
CA HIS A 596 5.08 -32.70 -23.51
C HIS A 596 5.42 -32.24 -22.09
N THR A 597 4.46 -32.31 -21.17
CA THR A 597 4.59 -31.75 -19.84
C THR A 597 3.88 -32.58 -18.76
N PHE A 598 4.45 -32.55 -17.54
CA PHE A 598 3.86 -33.10 -16.32
C PHE A 598 3.37 -32.01 -15.37
N TYR A 599 3.62 -30.76 -15.71
CA TYR A 599 3.24 -29.60 -14.86
C TYR A 599 1.72 -29.41 -14.86
N GLU A 600 1.19 -29.00 -13.73
CA GLU A 600 -0.23 -28.64 -13.59
C GLU A 600 -0.58 -27.41 -14.41
N THR A 601 0.25 -26.38 -14.32
CA THR A 601 0.09 -25.16 -15.13
C THR A 601 1.34 -24.87 -15.94
N VAL A 602 1.16 -24.55 -17.23
CA VAL A 602 2.22 -24.03 -18.09
C VAL A 602 1.75 -22.77 -18.78
N ILE A 603 2.52 -21.70 -18.63
CA ILE A 603 2.37 -20.45 -19.37
C ILE A 603 3.67 -20.26 -20.14
N GLY A 604 3.60 -20.18 -21.47
CA GLY A 604 4.80 -20.11 -22.31
C GLY A 604 4.61 -19.23 -23.52
N GLU A 605 5.71 -18.68 -24.04
CA GLU A 605 5.77 -17.99 -25.32
C GLU A 605 6.02 -19.01 -26.44
N ILE A 606 5.29 -18.88 -27.55
CA ILE A 606 5.49 -19.72 -28.74
C ILE A 606 6.41 -18.96 -29.68
N THR A 607 7.61 -19.45 -29.86
CA THR A 607 8.64 -18.83 -30.73
C THR A 607 8.23 -18.86 -32.19
N ALA A 608 8.95 -18.07 -33.01
CA ALA A 608 8.74 -18.09 -34.47
C ALA A 608 9.01 -19.49 -35.12
N ARG A 609 9.73 -20.36 -34.42
CA ARG A 609 9.98 -21.76 -34.86
C ARG A 609 8.88 -22.72 -34.40
N GLY A 610 7.92 -22.25 -33.61
CA GLY A 610 6.85 -23.05 -33.04
C GLY A 610 7.24 -23.82 -31.78
N GLU A 611 8.42 -23.53 -31.20
CA GLU A 611 8.85 -24.07 -29.93
C GLU A 611 8.18 -23.27 -28.79
N ILE A 612 7.86 -23.93 -27.68
CA ILE A 612 7.28 -23.30 -26.50
C ILE A 612 8.38 -23.09 -25.50
N GLU A 613 8.67 -21.82 -25.23
CA GLU A 613 9.57 -21.37 -24.15
C GLU A 613 8.73 -21.07 -22.90
N PRO A 614 8.86 -21.86 -21.82
CA PRO A 614 8.07 -21.64 -20.61
C PRO A 614 8.42 -20.30 -19.96
N VAL A 615 7.39 -19.49 -19.68
CA VAL A 615 7.45 -18.29 -18.83
C VAL A 615 7.18 -18.68 -17.37
N MET A 616 6.28 -19.64 -17.16
CA MET A 616 5.93 -20.18 -15.83
C MET A 616 5.53 -21.66 -15.95
N GLN A 617 5.99 -22.46 -15.00
CA GLN A 617 5.60 -23.85 -14.83
C GLN A 617 5.32 -24.12 -13.35
N VAL A 618 4.17 -24.70 -13.04
CA VAL A 618 3.75 -25.03 -11.68
C VAL A 618 3.59 -26.55 -11.57
N GLU A 619 4.21 -27.13 -10.57
CA GLU A 619 4.06 -28.56 -10.23
C GLU A 619 2.77 -28.78 -9.44
N SER A 620 2.13 -29.94 -9.60
CA SER A 620 0.90 -30.34 -8.89
C SER A 620 1.16 -30.84 -7.47
#